data_ec53bf38e1af891edf22660045af45eb
#
_entry.id   ec53bf38e1af891edf22660045af45eb
#
_cell.length_a   1.000
_cell.length_b   1.000
_cell.length_c   1.000
_cell.angle_alpha   90.00
_cell.angle_beta   90.00
_cell.angle_gamma   90.00
#
_symmetry.space_group_name_H-M   'P 1'
#
loop_
_entity.id
_entity.type
_entity.pdbx_description
1 polymer ?
#
loop_
_entity_poly.entity_id
_entity_poly.type
_entity_poly.pdbx_seq_one_letter_code
_entity_poly.pdbx_strand_id
1 'polypeptide(L)'
;TTPIPKLDSQGCDFISGSGATAVFIMEAGIPKGLTFSQVFSVGNSAQIGVEEVLQYLDETFDPQHSSKVKLLYIESINKPQKLLKHAKSLIRKGCRIAAVKAGSSSAGSRAASSHTGALASSDSAVDALFRKAGIVRCYGRDELTTVASVFMHPPLPGKRIAVITHAGG
;
A
#
# COMPACT_ATOMS: atom_id res chain seq x y z
N THR A 1 -15.58 17.17 -9.35
CA THR A 1 -14.22 16.67 -9.67
C THR A 1 -13.33 16.95 -8.48
N THR A 2 -12.86 15.91 -7.82
CA THR A 2 -11.91 16.03 -6.72
C THR A 2 -10.59 16.59 -7.27
N PRO A 3 -10.03 17.66 -6.70
CA PRO A 3 -8.75 18.17 -7.16
C PRO A 3 -7.65 17.13 -6.91
N ILE A 4 -6.76 16.97 -7.89
CA ILE A 4 -5.58 16.12 -7.72
C ILE A 4 -4.72 16.74 -6.61
N PRO A 5 -4.29 15.96 -5.60
CA PRO A 5 -3.45 16.49 -4.53
C PRO A 5 -2.12 17.02 -5.12
N LYS A 6 -1.61 18.09 -4.54
CA LYS A 6 -0.26 18.57 -4.89
C LYS A 6 0.75 17.46 -4.53
N LEU A 7 1.59 17.09 -5.49
CA LEU A 7 2.63 16.10 -5.27
C LEU A 7 3.76 16.70 -4.42
N ASP A 8 4.29 15.87 -3.54
CA ASP A 8 5.39 16.19 -2.62
C ASP A 8 6.45 15.08 -2.71
N SER A 9 7.67 15.42 -3.03
CA SER A 9 8.77 14.46 -3.18
C SER A 9 9.02 13.62 -1.91
N GLN A 10 8.64 14.13 -0.75
CA GLN A 10 8.72 13.40 0.54
C GLN A 10 7.44 12.61 0.86
N GLY A 11 6.42 12.72 0.02
CA GLY A 11 5.17 12.00 0.15
C GLY A 11 5.32 10.49 -0.07
N CYS A 12 4.23 9.74 0.06
CA CYS A 12 4.22 8.31 -0.23
C CYS A 12 4.04 8.04 -1.74
N ASP A 13 4.63 6.94 -2.23
CA ASP A 13 4.26 6.37 -3.52
C ASP A 13 3.03 5.49 -3.34
N PHE A 14 2.02 5.73 -4.14
CA PHE A 14 0.77 4.99 -4.07
C PHE A 14 0.51 4.24 -5.37
N ILE A 15 0.35 2.92 -5.27
CA ILE A 15 0.05 2.03 -6.39
C ILE A 15 -1.34 1.43 -6.17
N SER A 16 -2.25 1.66 -7.12
CA SER A 16 -3.64 1.19 -7.02
C SER A 16 -4.07 0.40 -8.25
N GLY A 17 -4.69 -0.75 -8.02
CA GLY A 17 -5.40 -1.53 -9.03
C GLY A 17 -6.70 -0.88 -9.50
N SER A 18 -7.20 0.13 -8.78
CA SER A 18 -8.47 0.80 -9.09
C SER A 18 -8.30 2.32 -9.04
N GLY A 19 -8.60 3.00 -10.15
CA GLY A 19 -8.53 4.46 -10.22
C GLY A 19 -9.54 5.15 -9.28
N ALA A 20 -10.77 4.67 -9.21
CA ALA A 20 -11.79 5.21 -8.30
C ALA A 20 -11.38 5.03 -6.82
N THR A 21 -10.89 3.84 -6.46
CA THR A 21 -10.42 3.57 -5.11
C THR A 21 -9.19 4.40 -4.75
N ALA A 22 -8.32 4.69 -5.73
CA ALA A 22 -7.18 5.59 -5.52
C ALA A 22 -7.63 6.97 -5.04
N VAL A 23 -8.64 7.56 -5.69
CA VAL A 23 -9.22 8.85 -5.28
C VAL A 23 -9.74 8.79 -3.85
N PHE A 24 -10.54 7.77 -3.50
CA PHE A 24 -11.10 7.62 -2.16
C PHE A 24 -10.04 7.42 -1.07
N ILE A 25 -8.94 6.74 -1.37
CA ILE A 25 -7.82 6.56 -0.43
C ILE A 25 -7.07 7.88 -0.24
N MET A 26 -6.82 8.63 -1.33
CA MET A 26 -6.19 9.94 -1.24
C MET A 26 -7.04 10.93 -0.44
N GLU A 27 -8.36 11.00 -0.72
CA GLU A 27 -9.30 11.85 0.02
C GLU A 27 -9.33 11.53 1.53
N ALA A 28 -9.27 10.23 1.89
CA ALA A 28 -9.24 9.80 3.29
C ALA A 28 -7.88 10.04 3.96
N GLY A 29 -6.79 10.07 3.20
CA GLY A 29 -5.44 10.24 3.72
C GLY A 29 -5.03 11.69 3.93
N ILE A 30 -5.44 12.59 3.06
CA ILE A 30 -5.07 14.02 3.12
C ILE A 30 -5.41 14.66 4.47
N PRO A 31 -6.61 14.47 5.05
CA PRO A 31 -6.94 14.99 6.37
C PRO A 31 -6.09 14.38 7.50
N LYS A 32 -5.48 13.23 7.28
CA LYS A 32 -4.55 12.55 8.22
C LYS A 32 -3.08 12.97 8.01
N GLY A 33 -2.83 13.99 7.17
CA GLY A 33 -1.50 14.52 6.88
C GLY A 33 -0.73 13.74 5.82
N LEU A 34 -1.38 12.86 5.05
CA LEU A 34 -0.70 12.17 3.94
C LEU A 34 -0.44 13.13 2.78
N THR A 35 0.77 13.08 2.28
CA THR A 35 1.18 13.65 1.00
C THR A 35 1.60 12.52 0.05
N PHE A 36 1.60 12.78 -1.24
CA PHE A 36 1.90 11.77 -2.27
C PHE A 36 3.06 12.24 -3.13
N SER A 37 4.04 11.37 -3.33
CA SER A 37 5.15 11.61 -4.26
C SER A 37 4.77 11.18 -5.67
N GLN A 38 4.29 9.95 -5.81
CA GLN A 38 3.83 9.39 -7.07
C GLN A 38 2.54 8.59 -6.86
N VAL A 39 1.67 8.62 -7.86
CA VAL A 39 0.44 7.82 -7.86
C VAL A 39 0.37 7.03 -9.17
N PHE A 40 0.32 5.71 -9.04
CA PHE A 40 0.21 4.78 -10.15
C PHE A 40 -1.16 4.10 -10.14
N SER A 41 -1.92 4.23 -11.23
CA SER A 41 -3.15 3.47 -11.42
C SER A 41 -2.91 2.42 -12.50
N VAL A 42 -2.88 1.14 -12.12
CA VAL A 42 -2.55 0.03 -13.01
C VAL A 42 -3.79 -0.69 -13.57
N GLY A 43 -4.99 -0.30 -13.13
CA GLY A 43 -6.23 -0.90 -13.60
C GLY A 43 -6.23 -2.42 -13.40
N ASN A 44 -6.73 -3.16 -14.39
CA ASN A 44 -6.83 -4.62 -14.35
C ASN A 44 -5.49 -5.36 -14.48
N SER A 45 -4.37 -4.64 -14.46
CA SER A 45 -3.02 -5.23 -14.51
C SER A 45 -2.75 -6.13 -15.72
N ALA A 46 -3.34 -5.79 -16.90
CA ALA A 46 -3.22 -6.62 -18.09
C ALA A 46 -1.77 -6.75 -18.59
N GLN A 47 -1.01 -5.67 -18.54
CA GLN A 47 0.41 -5.65 -18.94
C GLN A 47 1.30 -5.25 -17.77
N ILE A 48 0.94 -4.17 -17.07
CA ILE A 48 1.67 -3.63 -15.92
C ILE A 48 0.77 -3.78 -14.70
N GLY A 49 1.23 -4.53 -13.72
CA GLY A 49 0.59 -4.70 -12.41
C GLY A 49 1.36 -3.99 -11.29
N VAL A 50 0.90 -4.22 -10.08
CA VAL A 50 1.57 -3.71 -8.87
C VAL A 50 3.02 -4.20 -8.80
N GLU A 51 3.28 -5.41 -9.26
CA GLU A 51 4.58 -6.06 -9.22
C GLU A 51 5.61 -5.38 -10.14
N GLU A 52 5.19 -4.91 -11.32
CA GLU A 52 6.04 -4.16 -12.24
C GLU A 52 6.35 -2.76 -11.72
N VAL A 53 5.38 -2.12 -11.11
CA VAL A 53 5.61 -0.80 -10.49
C VAL A 53 6.54 -0.93 -9.28
N LEU A 54 6.37 -1.96 -8.43
CA LEU A 54 7.31 -2.21 -7.34
C LEU A 54 8.73 -2.51 -7.85
N GLN A 55 8.85 -3.26 -8.95
CA GLN A 55 10.15 -3.47 -9.61
C GLN A 55 10.77 -2.15 -10.05
N TYR A 56 10.01 -1.31 -10.74
CA TYR A 56 10.48 0.00 -11.18
C TYR A 56 10.97 0.85 -10.00
N LEU A 57 10.15 0.96 -8.95
CA LEU A 57 10.51 1.73 -7.75
C LEU A 57 11.73 1.16 -7.01
N ASP A 58 11.94 -0.15 -7.05
CA ASP A 58 13.11 -0.80 -6.47
C ASP A 58 14.37 -0.57 -7.29
N GLU A 59 14.29 -0.70 -8.60
CA GLU A 59 15.43 -0.55 -9.52
C GLU A 59 15.88 0.91 -9.66
N THR A 60 14.93 1.86 -9.54
CA THR A 60 15.22 3.31 -9.61
C THR A 60 15.39 3.96 -8.23
N PHE A 61 15.46 3.17 -7.16
CA PHE A 61 15.50 3.69 -5.80
C PHE A 61 16.76 4.48 -5.51
N ASP A 62 16.59 5.75 -5.17
CA ASP A 62 17.62 6.65 -4.66
C ASP A 62 17.42 6.89 -3.16
N PRO A 63 18.41 6.58 -2.29
CA PRO A 63 18.29 6.78 -0.85
C PRO A 63 17.99 8.21 -0.40
N GLN A 64 18.39 9.21 -1.20
CA GLN A 64 18.23 10.63 -0.87
C GLN A 64 16.92 11.22 -1.41
N HIS A 65 16.44 10.76 -2.57
CA HIS A 65 15.34 11.38 -3.29
C HIS A 65 14.07 10.54 -3.35
N SER A 66 14.17 9.20 -3.24
CA SER A 66 13.00 8.34 -3.32
C SER A 66 12.17 8.33 -2.04
N SER A 67 10.86 8.32 -2.19
CA SER A 67 9.91 8.10 -1.10
C SER A 67 10.27 6.85 -0.29
N LYS A 68 10.15 6.92 1.03
CA LYS A 68 10.36 5.78 1.94
C LYS A 68 9.07 5.03 2.27
N VAL A 69 7.92 5.53 1.83
CA VAL A 69 6.62 4.93 2.14
C VAL A 69 5.93 4.51 0.86
N LYS A 70 5.53 3.23 0.79
CA LYS A 70 4.81 2.67 -0.35
C LYS A 70 3.43 2.18 0.11
N LEU A 71 2.39 2.64 -0.56
CA LEU A 71 1.02 2.21 -0.31
C LEU A 71 0.52 1.40 -1.49
N LEU A 72 -0.11 0.27 -1.21
CA LEU A 72 -0.61 -0.64 -2.22
C LEU A 72 -2.11 -0.90 -2.03
N TYR A 73 -2.89 -0.71 -3.07
CA TYR A 73 -4.23 -1.25 -3.17
C TYR A 73 -4.25 -2.28 -4.30
N ILE A 74 -4.36 -3.55 -3.94
CA ILE A 74 -4.12 -4.69 -4.82
C ILE A 74 -5.42 -5.43 -5.08
N GLU A 75 -5.86 -5.52 -6.32
CA GLU A 75 -7.02 -6.34 -6.73
C GLU A 75 -6.60 -7.76 -7.10
N SER A 76 -5.46 -7.92 -7.76
CA SER A 76 -4.89 -9.23 -8.12
C SER A 76 -3.38 -9.26 -7.91
N ILE A 77 -2.85 -10.44 -7.63
CA ILE A 77 -1.40 -10.71 -7.56
C ILE A 77 -1.10 -11.76 -8.61
N ASN A 78 -0.55 -11.33 -9.74
CA ASN A 78 -0.28 -12.19 -10.88
C ASN A 78 1.14 -12.79 -10.83
N LYS A 79 2.08 -12.09 -10.20
CA LYS A 79 3.50 -12.47 -10.13
C LYS A 79 4.00 -12.41 -8.68
N PRO A 80 3.54 -13.32 -7.79
CA PRO A 80 3.81 -13.26 -6.35
C PRO A 80 5.31 -13.29 -6.01
N GLN A 81 6.12 -14.02 -6.79
CA GLN A 81 7.57 -14.05 -6.57
C GLN A 81 8.24 -12.71 -6.89
N LYS A 82 7.77 -12.02 -7.92
CA LYS A 82 8.24 -10.67 -8.26
C LYS A 82 7.87 -9.67 -7.16
N LEU A 83 6.61 -9.68 -6.70
CA LEU A 83 6.16 -8.86 -5.57
C LEU A 83 7.03 -9.10 -4.34
N LEU A 84 7.24 -10.38 -3.97
CA LEU A 84 8.08 -10.76 -2.83
C LEU A 84 9.51 -10.22 -2.96
N LYS A 85 10.12 -10.40 -4.12
CA LYS A 85 11.50 -9.96 -4.39
C LYS A 85 11.67 -8.47 -4.19
N HIS A 86 10.85 -7.68 -4.89
CA HIS A 86 11.02 -6.22 -4.92
C HIS A 86 10.53 -5.54 -3.65
N ALA A 87 9.45 -6.04 -3.01
CA ALA A 87 9.03 -5.55 -1.70
C ALA A 87 10.12 -5.78 -0.64
N LYS A 88 10.71 -6.98 -0.57
CA LYS A 88 11.84 -7.25 0.35
C LYS A 88 13.04 -6.37 0.08
N SER A 89 13.37 -6.14 -1.17
CA SER A 89 14.47 -5.27 -1.56
C SER A 89 14.25 -3.83 -1.08
N LEU A 90 13.08 -3.26 -1.36
CA LEU A 90 12.69 -1.92 -0.90
C LEU A 90 12.72 -1.80 0.63
N ILE A 91 12.21 -2.81 1.35
CA ILE A 91 12.22 -2.81 2.83
C ILE A 91 13.65 -2.84 3.36
N ARG A 92 14.56 -3.61 2.77
CA ARG A 92 15.99 -3.60 3.11
C ARG A 92 16.67 -2.25 2.84
N LYS A 93 16.17 -1.50 1.86
CA LYS A 93 16.60 -0.13 1.55
C LYS A 93 15.98 0.91 2.50
N GLY A 94 15.22 0.47 3.51
CA GLY A 94 14.60 1.32 4.52
C GLY A 94 13.19 1.81 4.19
N CYS A 95 12.56 1.28 3.14
CA CYS A 95 11.17 1.59 2.85
C CYS A 95 10.21 0.87 3.81
N ARG A 96 9.04 1.45 4.00
CA ARG A 96 7.89 0.88 4.72
C ARG A 96 6.75 0.70 3.73
N ILE A 97 6.15 -0.50 3.72
CA ILE A 97 5.12 -0.86 2.74
C ILE A 97 3.87 -1.28 3.49
N ALA A 98 2.73 -0.66 3.19
CA ALA A 98 1.41 -1.06 3.66
C ALA A 98 0.51 -1.40 2.48
N ALA A 99 -0.33 -2.43 2.63
CA ALA A 99 -1.16 -2.91 1.55
C ALA A 99 -2.56 -3.34 1.99
N VAL A 100 -3.55 -3.01 1.16
CA VAL A 100 -4.88 -3.63 1.17
C VAL A 100 -4.97 -4.58 -0.01
N LYS A 101 -5.42 -5.82 0.23
CA LYS A 101 -5.85 -6.75 -0.81
C LYS A 101 -7.36 -6.72 -0.90
N ALA A 102 -7.88 -6.24 -2.01
CA ALA A 102 -9.32 -6.26 -2.30
C ALA A 102 -9.86 -7.70 -2.38
N GLY A 103 -11.11 -7.89 -2.01
CA GLY A 103 -11.77 -9.18 -2.11
C GLY A 103 -11.30 -10.21 -1.06
N SER A 104 -10.89 -9.77 0.12
CA SER A 104 -10.45 -10.63 1.22
C SER A 104 -11.59 -11.41 1.90
N SER A 105 -12.83 -10.91 1.84
CA SER A 105 -14.01 -11.66 2.32
C SER A 105 -14.60 -12.55 1.23
N SER A 106 -15.36 -13.59 1.60
CA SER A 106 -16.04 -14.47 0.64
C SER A 106 -16.98 -13.71 -0.31
N ALA A 107 -17.67 -12.69 0.20
CA ALA A 107 -18.53 -11.82 -0.62
C ALA A 107 -17.69 -10.89 -1.52
N GLY A 108 -16.64 -10.30 -0.98
CA GLY A 108 -15.72 -9.45 -1.74
C GLY A 108 -14.94 -10.24 -2.80
N SER A 109 -14.57 -11.50 -2.53
CA SER A 109 -13.92 -12.38 -3.50
C SER A 109 -14.86 -12.69 -4.68
N ARG A 110 -16.12 -12.98 -4.43
CA ARG A 110 -17.13 -13.18 -5.50
C ARG A 110 -17.34 -11.91 -6.33
N ALA A 111 -17.43 -10.75 -5.68
CA ALA A 111 -17.57 -9.47 -6.36
C ALA A 111 -16.32 -9.15 -7.22
N ALA A 112 -15.13 -9.35 -6.70
CA ALA A 112 -13.87 -9.15 -7.43
C ALA A 112 -13.75 -10.10 -8.63
N SER A 113 -14.09 -11.39 -8.47
CA SER A 113 -14.07 -12.38 -9.55
C SER A 113 -15.03 -12.04 -10.67
N SER A 114 -16.24 -11.55 -10.35
CA SER A 114 -17.22 -11.12 -11.36
C SER A 114 -16.80 -9.85 -12.09
N HIS A 115 -16.03 -8.98 -11.45
CA HIS A 115 -15.58 -7.72 -12.02
C HIS A 115 -14.29 -7.85 -12.86
N THR A 116 -13.38 -8.73 -12.48
CA THR A 116 -12.06 -8.85 -13.12
C THR A 116 -11.88 -10.16 -13.90
N GLY A 117 -12.77 -11.15 -13.72
CA GLY A 117 -12.63 -12.48 -14.31
C GLY A 117 -11.47 -13.32 -13.75
N ALA A 118 -10.74 -12.81 -12.79
CA ALA A 118 -9.59 -13.48 -12.19
C ALA A 118 -10.00 -14.37 -11.01
N LEU A 119 -9.41 -15.57 -10.90
CA LEU A 119 -9.51 -16.41 -9.71
C LEU A 119 -8.87 -15.68 -8.52
N ALA A 120 -9.65 -15.45 -7.47
CA ALA A 120 -9.14 -14.84 -6.25
C ALA A 120 -8.11 -15.77 -5.58
N SER A 121 -6.91 -15.25 -5.34
CA SER A 121 -5.92 -15.96 -4.49
C SER A 121 -6.51 -16.19 -3.11
N SER A 122 -6.20 -17.35 -2.47
CA SER A 122 -6.66 -17.59 -1.11
C SER A 122 -6.13 -16.51 -0.18
N ASP A 123 -6.98 -16.01 0.72
CA ASP A 123 -6.64 -14.93 1.63
C ASP A 123 -5.45 -15.29 2.54
N SER A 124 -5.37 -16.57 2.95
CA SER A 124 -4.24 -17.12 3.72
C SER A 124 -2.91 -17.07 2.95
N ALA A 125 -2.94 -17.32 1.64
CA ALA A 125 -1.73 -17.24 0.81
C ALA A 125 -1.26 -15.79 0.67
N VAL A 126 -2.19 -14.84 0.53
CA VAL A 126 -1.87 -13.40 0.49
C VAL A 126 -1.27 -12.96 1.83
N ASP A 127 -1.86 -13.37 2.94
CA ASP A 127 -1.34 -13.05 4.28
C ASP A 127 0.08 -13.58 4.50
N ALA A 128 0.32 -14.84 4.13
CA ALA A 128 1.64 -15.45 4.20
C ALA A 128 2.67 -14.72 3.30
N LEU A 129 2.26 -14.31 2.09
CA LEU A 129 3.09 -13.55 1.15
C LEU A 129 3.47 -12.19 1.74
N PHE A 130 2.49 -11.43 2.24
CA PHE A 130 2.74 -10.10 2.82
C PHE A 130 3.64 -10.19 4.05
N ARG A 131 3.36 -11.13 4.94
CA ARG A 131 4.19 -11.39 6.12
C ARG A 131 5.63 -11.75 5.75
N LYS A 132 5.80 -12.64 4.76
CA LYS A 132 7.14 -13.03 4.25
C LYS A 132 7.87 -11.87 3.57
N ALA A 133 7.13 -10.96 2.93
CA ALA A 133 7.68 -9.77 2.28
C ALA A 133 8.03 -8.66 3.29
N GLY A 134 7.41 -8.63 4.47
CA GLY A 134 7.49 -7.55 5.45
C GLY A 134 6.51 -6.41 5.16
N ILE A 135 5.46 -6.69 4.38
CA ILE A 135 4.39 -5.74 4.07
C ILE A 135 3.39 -5.73 5.24
N VAL A 136 3.04 -4.56 5.75
CA VAL A 136 1.96 -4.42 6.73
C VAL A 136 0.62 -4.56 6.01
N ARG A 137 -0.12 -5.59 6.37
CA ARG A 137 -1.45 -5.84 5.82
C ARG A 137 -2.48 -4.97 6.51
N CYS A 138 -3.32 -4.32 5.71
CA CYS A 138 -4.47 -3.53 6.12
C CYS A 138 -5.74 -4.13 5.50
N TYR A 139 -6.87 -4.03 6.22
CA TYR A 139 -8.14 -4.64 5.80
C TYR A 139 -9.15 -3.61 5.27
N GLY A 140 -8.79 -2.34 5.27
CA GLY A 140 -9.62 -1.28 4.74
C GLY A 140 -8.87 0.02 4.49
N ARG A 141 -9.57 0.96 3.85
CA ARG A 141 -9.05 2.29 3.51
C ARG A 141 -8.57 3.06 4.75
N ASP A 142 -9.37 3.03 5.82
CA ASP A 142 -9.06 3.81 7.02
C ASP A 142 -7.84 3.26 7.76
N GLU A 143 -7.69 1.95 7.80
CA GLU A 143 -6.50 1.32 8.36
C GLU A 143 -5.27 1.62 7.51
N LEU A 144 -5.36 1.48 6.18
CA LEU A 144 -4.27 1.80 5.27
C LEU A 144 -3.79 3.24 5.45
N THR A 145 -4.70 4.21 5.47
CA THR A 145 -4.35 5.62 5.61
C THR A 145 -3.81 5.96 7.01
N THR A 146 -4.28 5.28 8.06
CA THR A 146 -3.75 5.42 9.41
C THR A 146 -2.34 4.86 9.53
N VAL A 147 -2.10 3.65 9.04
CA VAL A 147 -0.75 3.04 9.00
C VAL A 147 0.19 3.92 8.17
N ALA A 148 -0.28 4.42 7.02
CA ALA A 148 0.50 5.31 6.17
C ALA A 148 0.89 6.59 6.89
N SER A 149 -0.01 7.24 7.62
CA SER A 149 0.31 8.46 8.38
C SER A 149 1.38 8.20 9.43
N VAL A 150 1.34 7.06 10.12
CA VAL A 150 2.42 6.65 11.04
C VAL A 150 3.74 6.44 10.29
N PHE A 151 3.70 5.84 9.10
CA PHE A 151 4.90 5.59 8.30
C PHE A 151 5.56 6.88 7.77
N MET A 152 4.80 7.94 7.60
CA MET A 152 5.34 9.26 7.18
C MET A 152 6.18 9.92 8.28
N HIS A 153 6.02 9.53 9.54
CA HIS A 153 6.83 10.04 10.64
C HIS A 153 8.18 9.31 10.73
N PRO A 154 9.23 9.98 11.22
CA PRO A 154 10.51 9.33 11.49
C PRO A 154 10.36 8.14 12.44
N PRO A 155 11.20 7.10 12.33
CA PRO A 155 11.24 6.01 13.30
C PRO A 155 11.50 6.55 14.71
N LEU A 156 10.75 6.04 15.70
CA LEU A 156 11.01 6.39 17.09
C LEU A 156 12.37 5.84 17.52
N PRO A 157 13.19 6.67 18.22
CA PRO A 157 14.56 6.27 18.59
C PRO A 157 14.60 5.27 19.76
N GLY A 158 13.46 4.90 20.34
CA GLY A 158 13.39 4.04 21.52
C GLY A 158 12.15 3.15 21.55
N LYS A 159 12.10 2.29 22.58
CA LYS A 159 11.02 1.35 22.81
C LYS A 159 10.11 1.72 24.01
N ARG A 160 10.40 2.83 24.68
CA ARG A 160 9.60 3.29 25.82
C ARG A 160 8.47 4.17 25.32
N ILE A 161 7.25 3.82 25.71
CA ILE A 161 6.02 4.52 25.33
C ILE A 161 5.35 5.00 26.60
N ALA A 162 4.90 6.25 26.62
CA ALA A 162 3.99 6.79 27.62
C ALA A 162 2.59 6.89 27.00
N VAL A 163 1.58 6.38 27.69
CA VAL A 163 0.18 6.51 27.29
C VAL A 163 -0.49 7.48 28.26
N ILE A 164 -1.06 8.55 27.70
CA ILE A 164 -1.80 9.56 28.46
C ILE A 164 -3.27 9.44 28.06
N THR A 165 -4.11 9.15 28.99
CA THR A 165 -5.57 9.06 28.80
C THR A 165 -6.32 9.72 29.95
N HIS A 166 -7.51 10.25 29.69
CA HIS A 166 -8.38 10.80 30.72
C HIS A 166 -9.45 9.80 31.17
N ALA A 167 -9.59 8.66 30.51
CA ALA A 167 -10.54 7.60 30.83
C ALA A 167 -9.79 6.29 31.06
N GLY A 168 -10.14 5.63 32.17
CA GLY A 168 -9.73 4.26 32.43
C GLY A 168 -10.72 3.30 31.75
N GLY A 169 -10.26 2.44 30.88
CA GLY A 169 -11.05 1.43 30.20
C GLY A 169 -10.16 0.33 29.69
#